data_eb6952d6883f24b03fafece3dba90110
#
_entry.id   eb6952d6883f24b03fafece3dba90110
#
_cell.length_a   1.000
_cell.length_b   1.000
_cell.length_c   1.000
_cell.angle_alpha   90.00
_cell.angle_beta   90.00
_cell.angle_gamma   90.00
#
_symmetry.space_group_name_H-M   'P 1'
#
loop_
_entity.id
_entity.type
_entity.pdbx_description
1 polymer ?
#
loop_
_entity_poly.entity_id
_entity_poly.type
_entity_poly.pdbx_seq_one_letter_code
_entity_poly.pdbx_strand_id
1 'polypeptide(L)'
;MQIEKNQPSGRLVAVLLGQLAFGLLAMTICLPSMQAWGEIFDVSQPAVQLTFSGYILTYGTLQLFYGPLSDRVGRRKVLLAGLSIAMIGSFVAAVAPDLVWLTWARVLQGAGSAAGMVVGRAMVQDLFDGPDRTRVMAYVGMAMGLCPPFATIIGGQMHVHFGWRANFILVTIVAIGLLIAAWRVLPVHVPVTTVQPHWGRNMVDAYVTLFRAPSFLLYVAILAMATATFYTFLGGAPIVLGSYGVGPDGIGFFIMVIPMSYIAGSFFTSRVIRRFGNRRMMDWGQKLTLTGMALVVALALS
;
A
#
# COMPACT_ATOMS: atom_id res chain seq x y z
N MET A 1 8.91 20.87 31.60
CA MET A 1 8.26 21.72 30.58
C MET A 1 7.28 20.82 29.82
N GLN A 2 6.03 20.77 30.30
CA GLN A 2 4.95 19.99 29.67
C GLN A 2 4.65 20.68 28.33
N ILE A 3 4.94 19.97 27.23
CA ILE A 3 4.47 20.38 25.91
C ILE A 3 2.94 20.24 25.97
N GLU A 4 2.24 21.35 25.97
CA GLU A 4 0.79 21.38 25.78
C GLU A 4 0.45 20.49 24.57
N LYS A 5 -0.20 19.36 24.82
CA LYS A 5 -0.72 18.49 23.77
C LYS A 5 -1.88 19.23 23.09
N ASN A 6 -1.53 20.10 22.14
CA ASN A 6 -2.48 20.68 21.22
C ASN A 6 -3.24 19.53 20.53
N GLN A 7 -4.56 19.68 20.45
CA GLN A 7 -5.42 18.77 19.66
C GLN A 7 -4.75 18.54 18.30
N PRO A 8 -4.73 17.30 17.81
CA PRO A 8 -4.04 16.96 16.57
C PRO A 8 -4.56 17.89 15.46
N SER A 9 -3.68 18.73 14.91
CA SER A 9 -4.11 19.63 13.85
C SER A 9 -4.58 18.77 12.68
N GLY A 10 -5.76 19.05 12.16
CA GLY A 10 -6.32 18.30 11.02
C GLY A 10 -5.34 18.22 9.83
N ARG A 11 -4.46 19.22 9.71
CA ARG A 11 -3.37 19.24 8.71
C ARG A 11 -2.35 18.12 8.92
N LEU A 12 -1.95 17.87 10.17
CA LEU A 12 -1.01 16.78 10.48
C LEU A 12 -1.61 15.43 10.15
N VAL A 13 -2.87 15.20 10.54
CA VAL A 13 -3.59 13.97 10.23
C VAL A 13 -3.72 13.79 8.72
N ALA A 14 -4.11 14.82 7.96
CA ALA A 14 -4.24 14.76 6.51
C ALA A 14 -2.91 14.40 5.81
N VAL A 15 -1.79 15.01 6.25
CA VAL A 15 -0.46 14.71 5.71
C VAL A 15 -0.06 13.26 6.00
N LEU A 16 -0.29 12.75 7.22
CA LEU A 16 0.02 11.37 7.56
C LEU A 16 -0.86 10.38 6.78
N LEU A 17 -2.15 10.65 6.62
CA LEU A 17 -3.05 9.83 5.79
C LEU A 17 -2.60 9.80 4.33
N GLY A 18 -2.25 10.96 3.76
CA GLY A 18 -1.71 11.06 2.41
C GLY A 18 -0.44 10.24 2.23
N GLN A 19 0.49 10.29 3.19
CA GLN A 19 1.72 9.50 3.16
C GLN A 19 1.45 7.99 3.18
N LEU A 20 0.52 7.54 4.03
CA LEU A 20 0.16 6.14 4.17
C LEU A 20 -0.59 5.60 2.94
N ALA A 21 -1.45 6.42 2.33
CA ALA A 21 -2.20 6.05 1.14
C ALA A 21 -1.37 6.13 -0.15
N PHE A 22 -0.31 6.96 -0.18
CA PHE A 22 0.46 7.24 -1.39
C PHE A 22 1.03 5.98 -2.06
N GLY A 23 1.56 5.03 -1.28
CA GLY A 23 2.10 3.79 -1.82
C GLY A 23 1.03 2.95 -2.54
N LEU A 24 -0.19 2.90 -1.99
CA LEU A 24 -1.31 2.20 -2.63
C LEU A 24 -1.80 2.95 -3.88
N LEU A 25 -1.88 4.27 -3.83
CA LEU A 25 -2.19 5.10 -5.00
C LEU A 25 -1.21 4.81 -6.14
N ALA A 26 0.09 4.94 -5.88
CA ALA A 26 1.15 4.74 -6.86
C ALA A 26 1.18 3.30 -7.42
N MET A 27 0.79 2.32 -6.60
CA MET A 27 0.72 0.92 -7.00
C MET A 27 -0.46 0.68 -7.95
N THR A 28 -1.64 1.22 -7.66
CA THR A 28 -2.89 0.79 -8.28
C THR A 28 -3.38 1.67 -9.42
N ILE A 29 -2.95 2.93 -9.49
CA ILE A 29 -3.41 3.88 -10.52
C ILE A 29 -3.06 3.43 -11.95
N CYS A 30 -1.97 2.70 -12.15
CA CYS A 30 -1.53 2.24 -13.46
C CYS A 30 -2.12 0.88 -13.87
N LEU A 31 -2.85 0.18 -12.98
CA LEU A 31 -3.40 -1.14 -13.27
C LEU A 31 -4.26 -1.18 -14.55
N PRO A 32 -5.18 -0.22 -14.78
CA PRO A 32 -5.95 -0.21 -16.02
C PRO A 32 -5.08 -0.08 -17.29
N SER A 33 -3.97 0.64 -17.18
CA SER A 33 -3.05 0.86 -18.32
C SER A 33 -2.23 -0.39 -18.68
N MET A 34 -2.08 -1.34 -17.77
CA MET A 34 -1.28 -2.55 -18.00
C MET A 34 -1.82 -3.43 -19.12
N GLN A 35 -3.13 -3.36 -19.42
CA GLN A 35 -3.73 -4.08 -20.54
C GLN A 35 -3.09 -3.67 -21.88
N ALA A 36 -2.89 -2.37 -22.07
CA ALA A 36 -2.38 -1.81 -23.32
C ALA A 36 -0.85 -1.92 -23.45
N TRP A 37 -0.11 -2.16 -22.37
CA TRP A 37 1.36 -2.15 -22.40
C TRP A 37 1.96 -3.30 -23.21
N GLY A 38 1.26 -4.45 -23.33
CA GLY A 38 1.67 -5.55 -24.19
C GLY A 38 1.81 -5.09 -25.66
N GLU A 39 0.81 -4.41 -26.18
CA GLU A 39 0.80 -3.87 -27.54
C GLU A 39 1.71 -2.65 -27.68
N ILE A 40 1.68 -1.71 -26.71
CA ILE A 40 2.47 -0.47 -26.77
C ILE A 40 3.97 -0.74 -26.81
N PHE A 41 4.44 -1.75 -26.08
CA PHE A 41 5.87 -2.08 -25.99
C PHE A 41 6.27 -3.32 -26.77
N ASP A 42 5.35 -3.93 -27.52
CA ASP A 42 5.55 -5.18 -28.28
C ASP A 42 6.15 -6.29 -27.41
N VAL A 43 5.52 -6.58 -26.28
CA VAL A 43 5.99 -7.55 -25.27
C VAL A 43 4.86 -8.44 -24.79
N SER A 44 5.23 -9.61 -24.24
CA SER A 44 4.27 -10.54 -23.65
C SER A 44 3.64 -10.00 -22.35
N GLN A 45 2.39 -10.38 -22.08
CA GLN A 45 1.69 -10.00 -20.83
C GLN A 45 2.43 -10.44 -19.55
N PRO A 46 3.10 -11.60 -19.47
CA PRO A 46 3.97 -11.93 -18.33
C PRO A 46 5.09 -10.91 -18.10
N ALA A 47 5.68 -10.34 -19.16
CA ALA A 47 6.69 -9.29 -19.03
C ALA A 47 6.09 -8.00 -18.44
N VAL A 48 4.88 -7.63 -18.86
CA VAL A 48 4.14 -6.50 -18.27
C VAL A 48 3.93 -6.70 -16.76
N GLN A 49 3.59 -7.92 -16.32
CA GLN A 49 3.38 -8.23 -14.91
C GLN A 49 4.63 -8.02 -14.04
N LEU A 50 5.83 -8.07 -14.60
CA LEU A 50 7.06 -7.78 -13.87
C LEU A 50 7.09 -6.34 -13.34
N THR A 51 6.42 -5.39 -14.00
CA THR A 51 6.33 -4.01 -13.53
C THR A 51 5.56 -3.92 -12.19
N PHE A 52 4.49 -4.69 -12.06
CA PHE A 52 3.68 -4.77 -10.84
C PHE A 52 4.39 -5.58 -9.75
N SER A 53 4.93 -6.75 -10.12
CA SER A 53 5.66 -7.62 -9.19
C SER A 53 6.92 -6.95 -8.64
N GLY A 54 7.65 -6.22 -9.48
CA GLY A 54 8.84 -5.46 -9.08
C GLY A 54 8.50 -4.37 -8.07
N TYR A 55 7.39 -3.65 -8.28
CA TYR A 55 6.89 -2.67 -7.32
C TYR A 55 6.57 -3.32 -5.97
N ILE A 56 5.75 -4.39 -5.96
CA ILE A 56 5.33 -5.06 -4.72
C ILE A 56 6.51 -5.65 -3.97
N LEU A 57 7.44 -6.29 -4.68
CA LEU A 57 8.62 -6.91 -4.08
C LEU A 57 9.45 -5.87 -3.32
N THR A 58 9.77 -4.75 -3.94
CA THR A 58 10.56 -3.70 -3.29
C THR A 58 9.78 -2.97 -2.22
N TYR A 59 8.50 -2.70 -2.46
CA TYR A 59 7.59 -2.11 -1.47
C TYR A 59 7.49 -2.97 -0.20
N GLY A 60 7.34 -4.28 -0.34
CA GLY A 60 7.28 -5.21 0.80
C GLY A 60 8.61 -5.37 1.51
N THR A 61 9.70 -5.61 0.75
CA THR A 61 11.02 -5.88 1.31
C THR A 61 11.57 -4.67 2.09
N LEU A 62 11.46 -3.47 1.53
CA LEU A 62 12.03 -2.28 2.18
C LEU A 62 11.24 -1.82 3.42
N GLN A 63 9.99 -2.26 3.60
CA GLN A 63 9.27 -2.05 4.85
C GLN A 63 10.01 -2.63 6.06
N LEU A 64 10.72 -3.73 5.89
CA LEU A 64 11.51 -4.37 6.97
C LEU A 64 12.68 -3.48 7.43
N PHE A 65 13.20 -2.64 6.54
CA PHE A 65 14.36 -1.79 6.83
C PHE A 65 13.97 -0.37 7.27
N TYR A 66 12.90 0.19 6.72
CA TYR A 66 12.52 1.58 7.01
C TYR A 66 12.06 1.80 8.46
N GLY A 67 11.47 0.82 9.11
CA GLY A 67 11.11 0.91 10.53
C GLY A 67 12.34 1.21 11.38
N PRO A 68 13.27 0.23 11.51
CA PRO A 68 14.49 0.40 12.29
C PRO A 68 15.38 1.57 11.82
N LEU A 69 15.44 1.86 10.52
CA LEU A 69 16.19 2.99 9.98
C LEU A 69 15.61 4.31 10.49
N SER A 70 14.28 4.43 10.49
CA SER A 70 13.59 5.66 10.92
C SER A 70 13.70 5.91 12.43
N ASP A 71 13.82 4.85 13.23
CA ASP A 71 14.09 4.96 14.66
C ASP A 71 15.46 5.60 14.94
N ARG A 72 16.44 5.33 14.07
CA ARG A 72 17.81 5.80 14.21
C ARG A 72 18.05 7.17 13.58
N VAL A 73 17.63 7.36 12.33
CA VAL A 73 17.92 8.57 11.54
C VAL A 73 16.89 9.67 11.81
N GLY A 74 15.74 9.29 12.32
CA GLY A 74 14.57 10.15 12.57
C GLY A 74 13.47 9.95 11.55
N ARG A 75 12.23 9.84 12.05
CA ARG A 75 11.02 9.55 11.27
C ARG A 75 10.87 10.46 10.05
N ARG A 76 10.91 11.77 10.28
CA ARG A 76 10.71 12.76 9.22
C ARG A 76 11.74 12.65 8.10
N LYS A 77 13.04 12.47 8.44
CA LYS A 77 14.10 12.38 7.43
C LYS A 77 13.92 11.19 6.52
N VAL A 78 13.62 10.00 7.10
CA VAL A 78 13.44 8.77 6.33
C VAL A 78 12.18 8.84 5.47
N LEU A 79 11.09 9.44 5.98
CA LEU A 79 9.86 9.61 5.22
C LEU A 79 10.05 10.56 4.03
N LEU A 80 10.74 11.70 4.21
CA LEU A 80 11.03 12.63 3.14
C LEU A 80 11.96 12.00 2.09
N ALA A 81 13.01 11.29 2.51
CA ALA A 81 13.92 10.59 1.61
C ALA A 81 13.17 9.51 0.78
N GLY A 82 12.36 8.68 1.43
CA GLY A 82 11.55 7.68 0.75
C GLY A 82 10.59 8.29 -0.27
N LEU A 83 9.88 9.35 0.12
CA LEU A 83 8.96 10.04 -0.78
C LEU A 83 9.69 10.69 -1.97
N SER A 84 10.91 11.23 -1.75
CA SER A 84 11.75 11.75 -2.84
C SER A 84 12.16 10.65 -3.82
N ILE A 85 12.53 9.46 -3.32
CA ILE A 85 12.85 8.29 -4.15
C ILE A 85 11.60 7.87 -4.96
N ALA A 86 10.43 7.81 -4.32
CA ALA A 86 9.17 7.46 -5.00
C ALA A 86 8.78 8.50 -6.07
N MET A 87 9.00 9.78 -5.80
CA MET A 87 8.80 10.88 -6.76
C MET A 87 9.69 10.71 -7.99
N ILE A 88 10.98 10.46 -7.78
CA ILE A 88 11.94 10.21 -8.87
C ILE A 88 11.52 8.98 -9.68
N GLY A 89 11.19 7.87 -9.01
CA GLY A 89 10.68 6.66 -9.66
C GLY A 89 9.42 6.92 -10.49
N SER A 90 8.48 7.73 -9.98
CA SER A 90 7.26 8.10 -10.70
C SER A 90 7.58 8.95 -11.95
N PHE A 91 8.48 9.91 -11.82
CA PHE A 91 8.90 10.75 -12.94
C PHE A 91 9.61 9.92 -14.02
N VAL A 92 10.54 9.04 -13.64
CA VAL A 92 11.24 8.14 -14.59
C VAL A 92 10.23 7.22 -15.29
N ALA A 93 9.21 6.71 -14.57
CA ALA A 93 8.14 5.92 -15.16
C ALA A 93 7.33 6.71 -16.20
N ALA A 94 7.06 8.00 -15.96
CA ALA A 94 6.33 8.86 -16.91
C ALA A 94 7.07 9.05 -18.23
N VAL A 95 8.39 9.06 -18.22
CA VAL A 95 9.23 9.26 -19.40
C VAL A 95 9.87 7.97 -19.93
N ALA A 96 9.50 6.80 -19.41
CA ALA A 96 10.07 5.52 -19.79
C ALA A 96 9.91 5.27 -21.31
N PRO A 97 11.01 4.96 -22.03
CA PRO A 97 10.96 4.67 -23.45
C PRO A 97 10.49 3.25 -23.75
N ASP A 98 10.76 2.31 -22.85
CA ASP A 98 10.44 0.90 -22.98
C ASP A 98 10.03 0.25 -21.66
N LEU A 99 9.62 -1.02 -21.70
CA LEU A 99 9.15 -1.75 -20.53
C LEU A 99 10.23 -2.00 -19.48
N VAL A 100 11.49 -2.14 -19.89
CA VAL A 100 12.62 -2.41 -18.97
C VAL A 100 12.85 -1.17 -18.10
N TRP A 101 12.89 0.02 -18.70
CA TRP A 101 12.98 1.29 -17.99
C TRP A 101 11.78 1.49 -17.08
N LEU A 102 10.56 1.19 -17.57
CA LEU A 102 9.34 1.28 -16.77
C LEU A 102 9.42 0.34 -15.55
N THR A 103 9.92 -0.89 -15.74
CA THR A 103 10.06 -1.86 -14.63
C THR A 103 11.01 -1.36 -13.56
N TRP A 104 12.19 -0.86 -13.94
CA TRP A 104 13.14 -0.29 -12.98
C TRP A 104 12.60 0.96 -12.28
N ALA A 105 11.89 1.81 -13.01
CA ALA A 105 11.20 2.96 -12.43
C ALA A 105 10.16 2.53 -11.38
N ARG A 106 9.42 1.46 -11.64
CA ARG A 106 8.44 0.86 -10.71
C ARG A 106 9.11 0.25 -9.48
N VAL A 107 10.26 -0.41 -9.66
CA VAL A 107 11.08 -0.91 -8.54
C VAL A 107 11.51 0.26 -7.64
N LEU A 108 12.02 1.35 -8.22
CA LEU A 108 12.42 2.54 -7.49
C LEU A 108 11.24 3.23 -6.80
N GLN A 109 10.11 3.33 -7.49
CA GLN A 109 8.88 3.92 -6.96
C GLN A 109 8.34 3.11 -5.76
N GLY A 110 8.34 1.76 -5.86
CA GLY A 110 7.96 0.87 -4.77
C GLY A 110 8.90 0.99 -3.57
N ALA A 111 10.21 1.04 -3.85
CA ALA A 111 11.25 1.23 -2.85
C ALA A 111 11.01 2.49 -2.00
N GLY A 112 10.77 3.62 -2.66
CA GLY A 112 10.51 4.87 -1.95
C GLY A 112 9.17 4.91 -1.22
N SER A 113 8.13 4.34 -1.84
CA SER A 113 6.76 4.34 -1.29
C SER A 113 6.63 3.54 0.01
N ALA A 114 7.48 2.52 0.21
CA ALA A 114 7.50 1.69 1.41
C ALA A 114 7.72 2.50 2.71
N ALA A 115 8.49 3.58 2.64
CA ALA A 115 8.74 4.46 3.79
C ALA A 115 7.44 5.09 4.32
N GLY A 116 6.55 5.53 3.43
CA GLY A 116 5.27 6.15 3.80
C GLY A 116 4.40 5.24 4.68
N MET A 117 4.34 3.95 4.34
CA MET A 117 3.54 2.96 5.08
C MET A 117 4.07 2.70 6.49
N VAL A 118 5.36 2.42 6.62
CA VAL A 118 5.96 2.02 7.91
C VAL A 118 6.18 3.22 8.81
N VAL A 119 6.84 4.24 8.27
CA VAL A 119 7.19 5.43 9.06
C VAL A 119 5.95 6.25 9.39
N GLY A 120 4.99 6.34 8.45
CA GLY A 120 3.71 7.00 8.70
C GLY A 120 2.93 6.37 9.86
N ARG A 121 2.84 5.03 9.90
CA ARG A 121 2.21 4.32 11.04
C ARG A 121 2.96 4.53 12.34
N ALA A 122 4.30 4.47 12.32
CA ALA A 122 5.11 4.74 13.50
C ALA A 122 4.90 6.17 14.00
N MET A 123 4.85 7.16 13.11
CA MET A 123 4.55 8.55 13.49
C MET A 123 3.16 8.71 14.10
N VAL A 124 2.14 7.98 13.61
CA VAL A 124 0.82 7.99 14.26
C VAL A 124 0.92 7.43 15.69
N GLN A 125 1.69 6.37 15.91
CA GLN A 125 1.88 5.80 17.25
C GLN A 125 2.66 6.73 18.19
N ASP A 126 3.64 7.46 17.66
CA ASP A 126 4.49 8.36 18.43
C ASP A 126 3.80 9.70 18.77
N LEU A 127 2.94 10.21 17.88
CA LEU A 127 2.35 11.54 17.98
C LEU A 127 0.95 11.56 18.63
N PHE A 128 0.26 10.43 18.65
CA PHE A 128 -1.11 10.33 19.18
C PHE A 128 -1.20 9.28 20.26
N ASP A 129 -2.01 9.54 21.30
CA ASP A 129 -2.26 8.61 22.41
C ASP A 129 -3.75 8.32 22.56
N GLY A 130 -4.05 7.20 23.26
CA GLY A 130 -5.39 6.83 23.69
C GLY A 130 -6.46 6.87 22.56
N PRO A 131 -7.59 7.56 22.79
CA PRO A 131 -8.70 7.64 21.83
C PRO A 131 -8.31 8.31 20.51
N ASP A 132 -7.42 9.32 20.54
CA ASP A 132 -6.98 10.02 19.32
C ASP A 132 -6.17 9.12 18.42
N ARG A 133 -5.29 8.28 18.97
CA ARG A 133 -4.55 7.26 18.21
C ARG A 133 -5.52 6.30 17.52
N THR A 134 -6.51 5.80 18.26
CA THR A 134 -7.52 4.89 17.72
C THR A 134 -8.31 5.54 16.58
N ARG A 135 -8.69 6.80 16.74
CA ARG A 135 -9.41 7.57 15.72
C ARG A 135 -8.57 7.77 14.45
N VAL A 136 -7.30 8.18 14.60
CA VAL A 136 -6.41 8.38 13.45
C VAL A 136 -6.13 7.06 12.74
N MET A 137 -5.92 5.95 13.48
CA MET A 137 -5.76 4.62 12.89
C MET A 137 -7.00 4.14 12.14
N ALA A 138 -8.20 4.49 12.60
CA ALA A 138 -9.44 4.22 11.86
C ALA A 138 -9.48 4.99 10.54
N TYR A 139 -9.07 6.26 10.52
CA TYR A 139 -8.94 7.04 9.28
C TYR A 139 -7.89 6.45 8.33
N VAL A 140 -6.76 5.96 8.85
CA VAL A 140 -5.75 5.24 8.06
C VAL A 140 -6.37 4.00 7.40
N GLY A 141 -7.11 3.18 8.15
CA GLY A 141 -7.81 2.02 7.60
C GLY A 141 -8.79 2.38 6.48
N MET A 142 -9.58 3.44 6.67
CA MET A 142 -10.50 3.93 5.64
C MET A 142 -9.76 4.44 4.39
N ALA A 143 -8.72 5.25 4.57
CA ALA A 143 -7.92 5.77 3.45
C ALA A 143 -7.27 4.64 2.65
N MET A 144 -6.72 3.63 3.33
CA MET A 144 -6.13 2.46 2.68
C MET A 144 -7.14 1.60 1.94
N GLY A 145 -8.35 1.42 2.50
CA GLY A 145 -9.41 0.64 1.86
C GLY A 145 -10.01 1.32 0.63
N LEU A 146 -10.16 2.63 0.68
CA LEU A 146 -10.76 3.42 -0.41
C LEU A 146 -9.76 3.82 -1.51
N CYS A 147 -8.46 3.92 -1.18
CA CYS A 147 -7.45 4.39 -2.12
C CYS A 147 -7.34 3.53 -3.40
N PRO A 148 -7.25 2.18 -3.36
CA PRO A 148 -7.10 1.37 -4.56
C PRO A 148 -8.24 1.53 -5.59
N PRO A 149 -9.53 1.44 -5.21
CA PRO A 149 -10.61 1.60 -6.19
C PRO A 149 -10.67 3.00 -6.79
N PHE A 150 -10.52 4.05 -5.97
CA PHE A 150 -10.49 5.41 -6.51
C PHE A 150 -9.27 5.64 -7.41
N ALA A 151 -8.11 5.12 -7.04
CA ALA A 151 -6.91 5.20 -7.84
C ALA A 151 -7.08 4.50 -9.19
N THR A 152 -7.69 3.32 -9.24
CA THR A 152 -7.94 2.60 -10.49
C THR A 152 -8.98 3.28 -11.37
N ILE A 153 -10.05 3.85 -10.81
CA ILE A 153 -11.02 4.63 -11.58
C ILE A 153 -10.34 5.86 -12.20
N ILE A 154 -9.62 6.64 -11.39
CA ILE A 154 -8.89 7.82 -11.88
C ILE A 154 -7.86 7.39 -12.93
N GLY A 155 -7.13 6.32 -12.69
CA GLY A 155 -6.11 5.80 -13.59
C GLY A 155 -6.66 5.35 -14.94
N GLY A 156 -7.82 4.71 -14.96
CA GLY A 156 -8.51 4.34 -16.19
C GLY A 156 -8.94 5.56 -17.00
N GLN A 157 -9.57 6.55 -16.35
CA GLN A 157 -9.96 7.80 -17.02
C GLN A 157 -8.74 8.59 -17.55
N MET A 158 -7.67 8.67 -16.75
CA MET A 158 -6.42 9.31 -17.18
C MET A 158 -5.82 8.60 -18.40
N HIS A 159 -5.86 7.25 -18.42
CA HIS A 159 -5.36 6.47 -19.54
C HIS A 159 -6.13 6.77 -20.82
N VAL A 160 -7.45 6.77 -20.77
CA VAL A 160 -8.32 6.97 -21.94
C VAL A 160 -8.17 8.39 -22.51
N HIS A 161 -8.08 9.41 -21.65
CA HIS A 161 -8.09 10.81 -22.11
C HIS A 161 -6.69 11.38 -22.37
N PHE A 162 -5.67 10.93 -21.64
CA PHE A 162 -4.33 11.53 -21.68
C PHE A 162 -3.21 10.50 -21.90
N GLY A 163 -3.56 9.22 -22.05
CA GLY A 163 -2.61 8.13 -22.19
C GLY A 163 -2.00 7.66 -20.86
N TRP A 164 -1.37 6.49 -20.88
CA TRP A 164 -0.86 5.80 -19.69
C TRP A 164 0.20 6.60 -18.90
N ARG A 165 0.99 7.43 -19.58
CA ARG A 165 2.04 8.27 -18.96
C ARG A 165 1.47 9.29 -17.99
N ALA A 166 0.25 9.77 -18.24
CA ALA A 166 -0.43 10.74 -17.40
C ALA A 166 -0.66 10.23 -15.95
N ASN A 167 -0.82 8.91 -15.77
CA ASN A 167 -0.92 8.31 -14.45
C ASN A 167 0.33 8.55 -13.61
N PHE A 168 1.51 8.39 -14.21
CA PHE A 168 2.79 8.59 -13.52
C PHE A 168 3.09 10.08 -13.31
N ILE A 169 2.68 10.94 -14.22
CA ILE A 169 2.76 12.41 -14.05
C ILE A 169 1.89 12.83 -12.86
N LEU A 170 0.65 12.34 -12.76
CA LEU A 170 -0.23 12.63 -11.65
C LEU A 170 0.37 12.17 -10.31
N VAL A 171 0.91 10.94 -10.25
CA VAL A 171 1.59 10.43 -9.05
C VAL A 171 2.79 11.29 -8.69
N THR A 172 3.56 11.77 -9.68
CA THR A 172 4.69 12.68 -9.45
C THR A 172 4.23 14.00 -8.81
N ILE A 173 3.15 14.59 -9.35
CA ILE A 173 2.57 15.84 -8.81
C ILE A 173 2.08 15.62 -7.36
N VAL A 174 1.38 14.51 -7.10
CA VAL A 174 0.94 14.16 -5.74
C VAL A 174 2.13 13.98 -4.81
N ALA A 175 3.20 13.32 -5.26
CA ALA A 175 4.42 13.14 -4.47
C ALA A 175 5.08 14.47 -4.11
N ILE A 176 5.16 15.42 -5.06
CA ILE A 176 5.69 16.77 -4.82
C ILE A 176 4.83 17.50 -3.77
N GLY A 177 3.52 17.47 -3.93
CA GLY A 177 2.59 18.09 -2.98
C GLY A 177 2.72 17.50 -1.57
N LEU A 178 2.80 16.18 -1.46
CA LEU A 178 3.01 15.49 -0.18
C LEU A 178 4.40 15.77 0.41
N LEU A 179 5.45 15.89 -0.42
CA LEU A 179 6.80 16.22 0.01
C LEU A 179 6.84 17.61 0.65
N ILE A 180 6.24 18.60 -0.02
CA ILE A 180 6.13 19.96 0.48
C ILE A 180 5.29 20.01 1.77
N ALA A 181 4.15 19.33 1.78
CA ALA A 181 3.28 19.27 2.94
C ALA A 181 3.98 18.60 4.14
N ALA A 182 4.65 17.47 3.91
CA ALA A 182 5.41 16.76 4.94
C ALA A 182 6.56 17.60 5.48
N TRP A 183 7.29 18.30 4.59
CA TRP A 183 8.38 19.20 5.00
C TRP A 183 7.89 20.34 5.87
N ARG A 184 6.70 20.89 5.62
CA ARG A 184 6.14 22.03 6.38
C ARG A 184 5.43 21.60 7.68
N VAL A 185 4.79 20.45 7.69
CA VAL A 185 3.83 20.07 8.74
C VAL A 185 4.41 19.06 9.73
N LEU A 186 5.27 18.14 9.26
CA LEU A 186 5.78 17.09 10.14
C LEU A 186 6.81 17.65 11.12
N PRO A 187 6.70 17.31 12.43
CA PRO A 187 7.62 17.77 13.45
C PRO A 187 9.04 17.23 13.20
N VAL A 188 10.03 18.09 13.46
CA VAL A 188 11.46 17.75 13.29
C VAL A 188 11.94 16.78 14.38
N HIS A 189 11.39 16.91 15.57
CA HIS A 189 11.77 16.13 16.74
C HIS A 189 10.64 15.16 17.11
N VAL A 190 10.73 13.94 16.60
CA VAL A 190 10.06 12.80 17.21
C VAL A 190 11.11 12.11 18.07
N PRO A 191 10.82 11.76 19.34
CA PRO A 191 11.78 11.10 20.20
C PRO A 191 12.30 9.84 19.53
N VAL A 192 13.58 9.85 19.14
CA VAL A 192 14.25 8.65 18.67
C VAL A 192 14.57 7.85 19.93
N THR A 193 14.07 6.65 20.01
CA THR A 193 14.45 5.70 21.07
C THR A 193 15.98 5.67 21.14
N THR A 194 16.55 5.76 22.33
CA THR A 194 18.00 5.85 22.58
C THR A 194 18.78 4.96 21.60
N VAL A 195 19.69 5.57 20.85
CA VAL A 195 20.52 4.88 19.86
C VAL A 195 21.27 3.74 20.55
N GLN A 196 20.81 2.52 20.34
CA GLN A 196 21.48 1.35 20.91
C GLN A 196 22.75 1.06 20.09
N PRO A 197 23.91 0.86 20.75
CA PRO A 197 25.09 0.34 20.07
C PRO A 197 24.74 -1.04 19.46
N HIS A 198 25.31 -1.36 18.28
CA HIS A 198 25.08 -2.62 17.56
C HIS A 198 23.67 -2.80 16.94
N TRP A 199 23.05 -1.71 16.48
CA TRP A 199 21.72 -1.70 15.87
C TRP A 199 21.47 -2.82 14.84
N GLY A 200 22.41 -3.06 13.91
CA GLY A 200 22.26 -4.09 12.87
C GLY A 200 22.17 -5.50 13.46
N ARG A 201 22.98 -5.79 14.49
CA ARG A 201 22.96 -7.07 15.19
C ARG A 201 21.65 -7.23 15.99
N ASN A 202 21.24 -6.20 16.70
CA ASN A 202 19.98 -6.20 17.47
C ASN A 202 18.76 -6.41 16.55
N MET A 203 18.77 -5.82 15.36
CA MET A 203 17.73 -6.02 14.35
C MET A 203 17.69 -7.47 13.86
N VAL A 204 18.84 -8.06 13.52
CA VAL A 204 18.92 -9.46 13.12
C VAL A 204 18.46 -10.39 14.23
N ASP A 205 18.94 -10.16 15.47
CA ASP A 205 18.56 -10.96 16.63
C ASP A 205 17.04 -10.88 16.91
N ALA A 206 16.44 -9.70 16.76
CA ALA A 206 14.99 -9.52 16.89
C ALA A 206 14.23 -10.31 15.81
N TYR A 207 14.64 -10.25 14.55
CA TYR A 207 14.00 -11.03 13.48
C TYR A 207 14.20 -12.54 13.70
N VAL A 208 15.41 -12.99 14.08
CA VAL A 208 15.66 -14.40 14.39
C VAL A 208 14.75 -14.89 15.51
N THR A 209 14.56 -14.08 16.57
CA THR A 209 13.67 -14.42 17.67
C THR A 209 12.22 -14.54 17.19
N LEU A 210 11.74 -13.62 16.35
CA LEU A 210 10.39 -13.67 15.77
C LEU A 210 10.20 -14.89 14.88
N PHE A 211 11.17 -15.20 14.02
CA PHE A 211 11.12 -16.38 13.14
C PHE A 211 11.22 -17.71 13.88
N ARG A 212 11.70 -17.73 15.13
CA ARG A 212 11.69 -18.91 15.99
C ARG A 212 10.40 -19.11 16.78
N ALA A 213 9.47 -18.14 16.77
CA ALA A 213 8.21 -18.23 17.47
C ALA A 213 7.10 -18.84 16.56
N PRO A 214 6.64 -20.11 16.79
CA PRO A 214 5.69 -20.78 15.90
C PRO A 214 4.35 -20.04 15.79
N SER A 215 3.87 -19.47 16.90
CA SER A 215 2.64 -18.69 16.92
C SER A 215 2.74 -17.44 16.02
N PHE A 216 3.88 -16.74 16.04
CA PHE A 216 4.13 -15.59 15.18
C PHE A 216 4.12 -16.02 13.71
N LEU A 217 4.83 -17.11 13.36
CA LEU A 217 4.88 -17.62 11.99
C LEU A 217 3.49 -18.01 11.47
N LEU A 218 2.65 -18.63 12.31
CA LEU A 218 1.29 -18.99 11.93
C LEU A 218 0.46 -17.76 11.59
N TYR A 219 0.47 -16.72 12.44
CA TYR A 219 -0.27 -15.48 12.17
C TYR A 219 0.28 -14.76 10.92
N VAL A 220 1.60 -14.72 10.74
CA VAL A 220 2.22 -14.16 9.53
C VAL A 220 1.83 -14.94 8.30
N ALA A 221 1.81 -16.28 8.34
CA ALA A 221 1.41 -17.11 7.22
C ALA A 221 -0.05 -16.87 6.83
N ILE A 222 -0.98 -16.81 7.79
CA ILE A 222 -2.40 -16.51 7.54
C ILE A 222 -2.55 -15.13 6.87
N LEU A 223 -1.88 -14.11 7.41
CA LEU A 223 -1.94 -12.77 6.86
C LEU A 223 -1.28 -12.69 5.48
N ALA A 224 -0.14 -13.36 5.29
CA ALA A 224 0.57 -13.41 4.03
C ALA A 224 -0.28 -14.08 2.93
N MET A 225 -0.93 -15.19 3.23
CA MET A 225 -1.81 -15.88 2.27
C MET A 225 -3.01 -15.03 1.89
N ALA A 226 -3.68 -14.38 2.85
CA ALA A 226 -4.79 -13.47 2.57
C ALA A 226 -4.34 -12.27 1.71
N THR A 227 -3.18 -11.71 2.04
CA THR A 227 -2.59 -10.57 1.31
C THR A 227 -2.14 -10.98 -0.09
N ALA A 228 -1.52 -12.15 -0.24
CA ALA A 228 -1.12 -12.70 -1.54
C ALA A 228 -2.33 -12.91 -2.45
N THR A 229 -3.42 -13.48 -1.95
CA THR A 229 -4.68 -13.64 -2.70
C THR A 229 -5.19 -12.29 -3.21
N PHE A 230 -5.21 -11.26 -2.36
CA PHE A 230 -5.64 -9.91 -2.74
C PHE A 230 -4.76 -9.31 -3.85
N TYR A 231 -3.44 -9.36 -3.71
CA TYR A 231 -2.53 -8.77 -4.70
C TYR A 231 -2.48 -9.57 -6.00
N THR A 232 -2.62 -10.90 -5.95
CA THR A 232 -2.73 -11.73 -7.16
C THR A 232 -3.99 -11.37 -7.95
N PHE A 233 -5.13 -11.22 -7.26
CA PHE A 233 -6.36 -10.73 -7.88
C PHE A 233 -6.14 -9.32 -8.47
N LEU A 234 -5.60 -8.40 -7.71
CA LEU A 234 -5.41 -7.01 -8.13
C LEU A 234 -4.51 -6.90 -9.37
N GLY A 235 -3.42 -7.69 -9.43
CA GLY A 235 -2.52 -7.72 -10.59
C GLY A 235 -3.10 -8.46 -11.79
N GLY A 236 -3.92 -9.51 -11.57
CA GLY A 236 -4.52 -10.30 -12.64
C GLY A 236 -5.83 -9.73 -13.19
N ALA A 237 -6.60 -9.01 -12.38
CA ALA A 237 -7.92 -8.50 -12.74
C ALA A 237 -7.94 -7.69 -14.05
N PRO A 238 -7.00 -6.76 -14.32
CA PRO A 238 -7.00 -6.02 -15.56
C PRO A 238 -6.90 -6.91 -16.80
N ILE A 239 -6.09 -7.96 -16.75
CA ILE A 239 -5.88 -8.89 -17.88
C ILE A 239 -7.14 -9.72 -18.11
N VAL A 240 -7.68 -10.31 -17.05
CA VAL A 240 -8.90 -11.14 -17.13
C VAL A 240 -10.08 -10.30 -17.59
N LEU A 241 -10.31 -9.12 -17.02
CA LEU A 241 -11.40 -8.23 -17.45
C LEU A 241 -11.22 -7.76 -18.89
N GLY A 242 -9.97 -7.53 -19.32
CA GLY A 242 -9.66 -7.18 -20.72
C GLY A 242 -10.02 -8.28 -21.69
N SER A 243 -9.82 -9.55 -21.36
CA SER A 243 -10.24 -10.68 -22.22
C SER A 243 -11.76 -10.79 -22.37
N TYR A 244 -12.54 -10.22 -21.46
CA TYR A 244 -13.99 -10.06 -21.56
C TYR A 244 -14.44 -8.74 -22.19
N GLY A 245 -13.50 -7.96 -22.78
CA GLY A 245 -13.82 -6.70 -23.47
C GLY A 245 -14.00 -5.49 -22.54
N VAL A 246 -13.65 -5.58 -21.27
CA VAL A 246 -13.71 -4.45 -20.33
C VAL A 246 -12.51 -3.54 -20.57
N GLY A 247 -12.79 -2.31 -21.01
CA GLY A 247 -11.76 -1.29 -21.23
C GLY A 247 -11.14 -0.73 -19.93
N PRO A 248 -10.05 0.03 -20.06
CA PRO A 248 -9.33 0.62 -18.92
C PRO A 248 -10.21 1.48 -17.99
N ASP A 249 -11.21 2.15 -18.54
CA ASP A 249 -12.20 2.96 -17.81
C ASP A 249 -13.15 2.14 -16.95
N GLY A 250 -13.47 0.90 -17.36
CA GLY A 250 -14.38 -0.02 -16.66
C GLY A 250 -13.71 -0.79 -15.51
N ILE A 251 -12.40 -1.04 -15.58
CA ILE A 251 -11.68 -1.89 -14.60
C ILE A 251 -11.84 -1.41 -13.16
N GLY A 252 -11.77 -0.10 -12.96
CA GLY A 252 -11.89 0.48 -11.62
C GLY A 252 -13.21 0.17 -10.93
N PHE A 253 -14.31 0.09 -11.66
CA PHE A 253 -15.63 -0.24 -11.12
C PHE A 253 -15.71 -1.69 -10.66
N PHE A 254 -15.11 -2.64 -11.40
CA PHE A 254 -15.05 -4.04 -10.98
C PHE A 254 -14.15 -4.23 -9.75
N ILE A 255 -13.01 -3.55 -9.70
CA ILE A 255 -12.11 -3.60 -8.54
C ILE A 255 -12.77 -3.00 -7.29
N MET A 256 -13.68 -2.02 -7.44
CA MET A 256 -14.39 -1.37 -6.32
C MET A 256 -15.26 -2.34 -5.51
N VAL A 257 -15.69 -3.47 -6.08
CA VAL A 257 -16.47 -4.50 -5.36
C VAL A 257 -15.70 -5.05 -4.15
N ILE A 258 -14.37 -5.16 -4.23
CA ILE A 258 -13.54 -5.70 -3.15
C ILE A 258 -13.58 -4.82 -1.89
N PRO A 259 -13.23 -3.52 -1.94
CA PRO A 259 -13.30 -2.69 -0.75
C PRO A 259 -14.73 -2.50 -0.24
N MET A 260 -15.75 -2.53 -1.11
CA MET A 260 -17.14 -2.55 -0.68
C MET A 260 -17.45 -3.80 0.16
N SER A 261 -16.99 -4.97 -0.29
CA SER A 261 -17.12 -6.23 0.46
C SER A 261 -16.33 -6.18 1.77
N TYR A 262 -15.13 -5.58 1.77
CA TYR A 262 -14.33 -5.39 2.99
C TYR A 262 -15.03 -4.48 4.00
N ILE A 263 -15.61 -3.37 3.55
CA ILE A 263 -16.36 -2.44 4.39
C ILE A 263 -17.59 -3.14 4.98
N ALA A 264 -18.36 -3.86 4.15
CA ALA A 264 -19.52 -4.61 4.58
C ALA A 264 -19.15 -5.69 5.61
N GLY A 265 -18.10 -6.47 5.35
CA GLY A 265 -17.59 -7.48 6.27
C GLY A 265 -17.08 -6.90 7.59
N SER A 266 -16.35 -5.77 7.53
CA SER A 266 -15.87 -5.06 8.73
C SER A 266 -17.03 -4.51 9.56
N PHE A 267 -18.03 -3.94 8.91
CA PHE A 267 -19.24 -3.46 9.58
C PHE A 267 -20.02 -4.58 10.25
N PHE A 268 -20.22 -5.70 9.56
CA PHE A 268 -20.84 -6.89 10.12
C PHE A 268 -20.05 -7.41 11.33
N THR A 269 -18.74 -7.60 11.17
CA THR A 269 -17.85 -8.07 12.23
C THR A 269 -17.91 -7.17 13.46
N SER A 270 -17.89 -5.85 13.29
CA SER A 270 -17.90 -4.90 14.40
C SER A 270 -19.16 -5.00 15.26
N ARG A 271 -20.30 -5.37 14.66
CA ARG A 271 -21.57 -5.56 15.36
C ARG A 271 -21.72 -6.90 16.05
N VAL A 272 -21.15 -7.93 15.44
CA VAL A 272 -21.40 -9.34 15.80
C VAL A 272 -20.31 -9.92 16.71
N ILE A 273 -19.10 -9.36 16.69
CA ILE A 273 -17.92 -9.84 17.43
C ILE A 273 -18.15 -9.90 18.94
N ARG A 274 -18.91 -8.95 19.50
CA ARG A 274 -19.25 -8.92 20.92
C ARG A 274 -20.09 -10.12 21.35
N ARG A 275 -20.91 -10.69 20.42
CA ARG A 275 -21.81 -11.81 20.68
C ARG A 275 -21.14 -13.17 20.48
N PHE A 276 -20.29 -13.30 19.46
CA PHE A 276 -19.73 -14.59 19.04
C PHE A 276 -18.24 -14.76 19.37
N GLY A 277 -17.54 -13.67 19.69
CA GLY A 277 -16.12 -13.67 20.03
C GLY A 277 -15.18 -13.81 18.80
N ASN A 278 -13.90 -13.48 19.02
CA ASN A 278 -12.89 -13.40 17.94
C ASN A 278 -12.70 -14.74 17.20
N ARG A 279 -12.67 -15.88 17.94
CA ARG A 279 -12.39 -17.20 17.35
C ARG A 279 -13.44 -17.60 16.32
N ARG A 280 -14.73 -17.48 16.66
CA ARG A 280 -15.81 -17.79 15.70
C ARG A 280 -15.82 -16.86 14.50
N MET A 281 -15.52 -15.58 14.69
CA MET A 281 -15.44 -14.63 13.58
C MET A 281 -14.30 -14.99 12.61
N MET A 282 -13.14 -15.42 13.13
CA MET A 282 -12.02 -15.90 12.31
C MET A 282 -12.43 -17.18 11.54
N ASP A 283 -13.07 -18.15 12.18
CA ASP A 283 -13.53 -19.39 11.55
C ASP A 283 -14.53 -19.09 10.40
N TRP A 284 -15.45 -18.16 10.62
CA TRP A 284 -16.40 -17.75 9.58
C TRP A 284 -15.71 -17.06 8.41
N GLY A 285 -14.76 -16.16 8.69
CA GLY A 285 -13.97 -15.48 7.66
C GLY A 285 -13.17 -16.48 6.81
N GLN A 286 -12.52 -17.46 7.43
CA GLN A 286 -11.77 -18.50 6.72
C GLN A 286 -12.70 -19.38 5.85
N LYS A 287 -13.84 -19.80 6.37
CA LYS A 287 -14.82 -20.58 5.59
C LYS A 287 -15.34 -19.80 4.39
N LEU A 288 -15.67 -18.51 4.56
CA LEU A 288 -16.13 -17.66 3.49
C LEU A 288 -15.04 -17.48 2.40
N THR A 289 -13.80 -17.30 2.80
CA THR A 289 -12.65 -17.20 1.89
C THR A 289 -12.46 -18.49 1.09
N LEU A 290 -12.47 -19.66 1.77
CA LEU A 290 -12.31 -20.95 1.12
C LEU A 290 -13.48 -21.24 0.13
N THR A 291 -14.71 -20.92 0.53
CA THR A 291 -15.89 -21.07 -0.35
C THR A 291 -15.76 -20.16 -1.58
N GLY A 292 -15.37 -18.90 -1.39
CA GLY A 292 -15.14 -17.97 -2.50
C GLY A 292 -14.06 -18.46 -3.47
N MET A 293 -12.95 -18.94 -2.95
CA MET A 293 -11.86 -19.51 -3.79
C MET A 293 -12.33 -20.75 -4.55
N ALA A 294 -13.06 -21.66 -3.89
CA ALA A 294 -13.59 -22.85 -4.54
C ALA A 294 -14.55 -22.50 -5.68
N LEU A 295 -15.41 -21.49 -5.49
CA LEU A 295 -16.31 -21.00 -6.54
C LEU A 295 -15.54 -20.41 -7.73
N VAL A 296 -14.50 -19.60 -7.48
CA VAL A 296 -13.66 -19.05 -8.55
C VAL A 296 -12.98 -20.16 -9.34
N VAL A 297 -12.43 -21.18 -8.67
CA VAL A 297 -11.80 -22.33 -9.35
C VAL A 297 -12.84 -23.12 -10.15
N ALA A 298 -14.02 -23.38 -9.59
CA ALA A 298 -15.08 -24.08 -10.29
C ALA A 298 -15.55 -23.35 -11.55
N LEU A 299 -15.71 -22.03 -11.48
CA LEU A 299 -16.06 -21.18 -12.63
C LEU A 299 -14.94 -21.08 -13.68
N ALA A 300 -13.67 -21.17 -13.26
CA ALA A 300 -12.53 -21.13 -14.18
C ALA A 300 -12.35 -22.47 -14.93
N LEU A 301 -12.90 -23.57 -14.42
CA LEU A 301 -12.80 -24.91 -15.02
C LEU A 301 -14.06 -25.27 -15.85
N SER A 302 -15.15 -24.50 -15.76
CA SER A 302 -16.39 -24.65 -16.55
C SER A 302 -16.31 -23.89 -17.87
#